data_773b9aff2a25d301b4abf27b75534752
#
_entry.id   773b9aff2a25d301b4abf27b75534752
#
_cell.length_a   1.000
_cell.length_b   1.000
_cell.length_c   1.000
_cell.angle_alpha   90.00
_cell.angle_beta   90.00
_cell.angle_gamma   90.00
#
_symmetry.space_group_name_H-M   'P 1'
#
loop_
_entity.id
_entity.type
_entity.pdbx_description
1 polymer ?
#
loop_
_entity_poly.entity_id
_entity_poly.type
_entity_poly.pdbx_seq_one_letter_code
_entity_poly.pdbx_strand_id
1 'polypeptide(L)'
;MKRIVLFLLAAIILIVALIFILPSLNKVEKEVLKVNRIFDKAERVALKVNRFEKELFTINTENVIEKSNKWDKEFGTFSEVFAVQILQISQKDKAQYYNELLAFTQNKDLREAYDSTDLLFSDFSDIQNDLELAFGQFAADFPSYPIPEITTFFGGFNYGVVTYDNNIAIGLENFLGENSKFYQYLRDPEYLRFQKQKRFISSNVMEVWFNEHFQKYLGGRDLLSQIIYKGKMMYFLDKMLPELAIEDKFRFTIEQMAWVEENEASIWEYFVQEDLLFSNKESEFRSFVNYAPFAKGMPKEAPGRVAYFIGYKMVSEYM
;
A
#
# COMPACT_ATOMS: atom_id res chain seq x y z
N MET A 1 48.76 -26.23 33.19
CA MET A 1 48.55 -26.53 31.77
C MET A 1 47.07 -26.49 31.36
N LYS A 2 46.13 -27.22 31.97
CA LYS A 2 44.69 -27.26 31.54
C LYS A 2 44.00 -25.85 31.55
N ARG A 3 44.30 -24.98 32.54
CA ARG A 3 43.69 -23.62 32.59
C ARG A 3 44.19 -22.68 31.48
N ILE A 4 45.47 -22.80 31.09
CA ILE A 4 46.06 -21.96 30.01
C ILE A 4 45.46 -22.39 28.65
N VAL A 5 45.27 -23.71 28.43
CA VAL A 5 44.64 -24.21 27.21
C VAL A 5 43.17 -23.77 27.10
N LEU A 6 42.45 -23.72 28.24
CA LEU A 6 41.04 -23.23 28.25
C LEU A 6 40.97 -21.73 27.93
N PHE A 7 41.88 -20.91 28.44
CA PHE A 7 41.97 -19.46 28.12
C PHE A 7 42.32 -19.27 26.64
N LEU A 8 43.21 -20.02 26.07
CA LEU A 8 43.58 -19.92 24.66
C LEU A 8 42.42 -20.34 23.74
N LEU A 9 41.68 -21.40 24.10
CA LEU A 9 40.45 -21.81 23.38
C LEU A 9 39.35 -20.74 23.44
N ALA A 10 39.11 -20.18 24.61
CA ALA A 10 38.13 -19.07 24.75
C ALA A 10 38.55 -17.83 23.95
N ALA A 11 39.82 -17.49 23.92
CA ALA A 11 40.32 -16.35 23.12
C ALA A 11 40.19 -16.62 21.62
N ILE A 12 40.43 -17.85 21.15
CA ILE A 12 40.23 -18.23 19.74
C ILE A 12 38.76 -18.18 19.36
N ILE A 13 37.83 -18.66 20.20
CA ILE A 13 36.38 -18.58 19.96
C ILE A 13 35.91 -17.11 19.88
N LEU A 14 36.46 -16.26 20.76
CA LEU A 14 36.14 -14.83 20.76
C LEU A 14 36.64 -14.13 19.49
N ILE A 15 37.85 -14.47 19.03
CA ILE A 15 38.41 -13.93 17.78
C ILE A 15 37.61 -14.40 16.57
N VAL A 16 37.21 -15.67 16.52
CA VAL A 16 36.40 -16.23 15.44
C VAL A 16 35.01 -15.58 15.43
N ALA A 17 34.37 -15.42 16.59
CA ALA A 17 33.10 -14.69 16.72
C ALA A 17 33.21 -13.23 16.24
N LEU A 18 34.27 -12.52 16.60
CA LEU A 18 34.57 -11.18 16.14
C LEU A 18 34.76 -11.10 14.61
N ILE A 19 35.43 -12.07 13.99
CA ILE A 19 35.67 -12.14 12.55
C ILE A 19 34.33 -12.31 11.78
N PHE A 20 33.34 -13.01 12.35
CA PHE A 20 32.03 -13.17 11.73
C PHE A 20 31.04 -12.03 12.05
N ILE A 21 31.13 -11.42 13.23
CA ILE A 21 30.23 -10.35 13.67
C ILE A 21 30.61 -8.97 13.07
N LEU A 22 31.90 -8.66 13.03
CA LEU A 22 32.38 -7.37 12.51
C LEU A 22 31.99 -7.07 11.06
N PRO A 23 32.05 -8.04 10.11
CA PRO A 23 31.61 -7.79 8.74
C PRO A 23 30.10 -7.55 8.64
N SER A 24 29.29 -8.25 9.47
CA SER A 24 27.84 -8.07 9.49
C SER A 24 27.45 -6.70 10.08
N LEU A 25 28.13 -6.28 11.15
CA LEU A 25 27.93 -4.93 11.73
C LEU A 25 28.37 -3.83 10.75
N ASN A 26 29.49 -3.99 10.06
CA ASN A 26 29.93 -3.04 9.03
C ASN A 26 28.99 -2.99 7.82
N LYS A 27 28.32 -4.11 7.49
CA LYS A 27 27.33 -4.14 6.42
C LYS A 27 26.06 -3.39 6.85
N VAL A 28 25.57 -3.63 8.08
CA VAL A 28 24.42 -2.91 8.65
C VAL A 28 24.73 -1.42 8.77
N GLU A 29 25.91 -1.03 9.26
CA GLU A 29 26.30 0.37 9.36
C GLU A 29 26.39 1.05 7.99
N LYS A 30 26.90 0.36 6.96
CA LYS A 30 26.91 0.89 5.59
C LYS A 30 25.50 1.02 4.99
N GLU A 31 24.62 0.08 5.27
CA GLU A 31 23.22 0.17 4.85
C GLU A 31 22.50 1.32 5.56
N VAL A 32 22.68 1.46 6.87
CA VAL A 32 22.15 2.61 7.66
C VAL A 32 22.70 3.94 7.15
N LEU A 33 24.00 4.02 6.86
CA LEU A 33 24.61 5.23 6.29
C LEU A 33 24.12 5.52 4.87
N LYS A 34 23.83 4.48 4.08
CA LYS A 34 23.26 4.62 2.73
C LYS A 34 21.81 5.11 2.80
N VAL A 35 21.03 4.56 3.71
CA VAL A 35 19.66 5.00 4.01
C VAL A 35 19.68 6.47 4.48
N ASN A 36 20.49 6.82 5.46
CA ASN A 36 20.61 8.21 5.94
C ASN A 36 21.06 9.19 4.85
N ARG A 37 21.93 8.78 3.91
CA ARG A 37 22.31 9.65 2.77
C ARG A 37 21.18 9.86 1.76
N ILE A 38 20.26 8.91 1.65
CA ILE A 38 19.05 9.05 0.82
C ILE A 38 18.10 10.04 1.49
N PHE A 39 17.94 9.95 2.83
CA PHE A 39 17.12 10.88 3.61
C PHE A 39 17.71 12.31 3.67
N ASP A 40 19.03 12.47 3.67
CA ASP A 40 19.68 13.80 3.58
C ASP A 40 19.41 14.52 2.24
N LYS A 41 18.85 13.83 1.23
CA LYS A 41 18.56 14.42 -0.09
C LYS A 41 17.11 14.74 -0.34
N ALA A 42 16.17 14.05 0.29
CA ALA A 42 14.74 14.29 0.08
C ALA A 42 14.22 15.24 1.17
N GLU A 43 14.03 16.50 0.81
CA GLU A 43 13.25 17.42 1.65
C GLU A 43 11.80 16.94 1.68
N ARG A 44 11.18 16.97 2.87
CA ARG A 44 9.74 16.72 3.01
C ARG A 44 8.97 17.74 2.16
N VAL A 45 7.98 17.27 1.43
CA VAL A 45 7.03 18.17 0.76
C VAL A 45 5.81 18.33 1.64
N ALA A 46 5.36 19.56 1.81
CA ALA A 46 4.11 19.80 2.52
C ALA A 46 2.94 19.30 1.66
N LEU A 47 2.17 18.32 2.15
CA LEU A 47 0.97 17.82 1.49
C LEU A 47 -0.26 18.51 2.04
N LYS A 48 -1.11 18.99 1.15
CA LYS A 48 -2.46 19.43 1.51
C LYS A 48 -3.34 18.21 1.70
N VAL A 49 -3.87 18.04 2.91
CA VAL A 49 -4.81 16.96 3.25
C VAL A 49 -6.19 17.53 3.48
N ASN A 50 -7.13 17.13 2.65
CA ASN A 50 -8.53 17.52 2.73
C ASN A 50 -9.34 16.39 3.37
N ARG A 51 -10.03 16.65 4.49
CA ARG A 51 -10.80 15.67 5.26
C ARG A 51 -12.27 15.71 4.87
N PHE A 52 -12.59 15.25 3.64
CA PHE A 52 -13.94 15.34 3.08
C PHE A 52 -14.99 14.56 3.88
N GLU A 53 -14.63 13.40 4.45
CA GLU A 53 -15.52 12.59 5.27
C GLU A 53 -16.07 13.36 6.49
N LYS A 54 -15.25 14.24 7.06
CA LYS A 54 -15.69 15.07 8.19
C LYS A 54 -16.77 16.06 7.78
N GLU A 55 -16.60 16.71 6.62
CA GLU A 55 -17.62 17.61 6.08
C GLU A 55 -18.90 16.87 5.64
N LEU A 56 -18.74 15.71 4.99
CA LEU A 56 -19.86 14.89 4.52
C LEU A 56 -20.81 14.52 5.66
N PHE A 57 -20.30 14.03 6.79
CA PHE A 57 -21.12 13.55 7.89
C PHE A 57 -21.68 14.65 8.80
N THR A 58 -21.48 15.93 8.44
CA THR A 58 -22.13 17.08 9.10
C THR A 58 -23.40 17.55 8.40
N ILE A 59 -23.76 16.96 7.24
CA ILE A 59 -24.97 17.37 6.51
C ILE A 59 -26.23 16.87 7.22
N ASN A 60 -27.29 17.69 7.07
CA ASN A 60 -28.65 17.40 7.50
C ASN A 60 -29.66 18.05 6.55
N THR A 61 -30.95 17.87 6.79
CA THR A 61 -32.03 18.43 5.94
C THR A 61 -31.98 19.93 5.80
N GLU A 62 -31.41 20.66 6.75
CA GLU A 62 -31.37 22.10 6.74
C GLU A 62 -30.19 22.70 5.95
N ASN A 63 -29.05 21.94 5.91
CA ASN A 63 -27.79 22.45 5.38
C ASN A 63 -27.24 21.70 4.15
N VAL A 64 -27.83 20.59 3.72
CA VAL A 64 -27.30 19.75 2.62
C VAL A 64 -27.12 20.53 1.32
N ILE A 65 -28.02 21.48 0.98
CA ILE A 65 -27.93 22.26 -0.23
C ILE A 65 -26.75 23.24 -0.16
N GLU A 66 -26.63 23.95 0.96
CA GLU A 66 -25.55 24.92 1.16
C GLU A 66 -24.18 24.20 1.16
N LYS A 67 -24.07 23.17 1.95
CA LYS A 67 -22.79 22.42 2.09
C LYS A 67 -22.36 21.75 0.79
N SER A 68 -23.26 21.07 0.09
CA SER A 68 -22.91 20.43 -1.17
C SER A 68 -22.49 21.41 -2.27
N ASN A 69 -23.11 22.59 -2.33
CA ASN A 69 -22.70 23.68 -3.26
C ASN A 69 -21.33 24.29 -2.86
N LYS A 70 -20.94 24.21 -1.59
CA LYS A 70 -19.65 24.68 -1.10
C LYS A 70 -18.54 23.68 -1.45
N TRP A 71 -18.83 22.38 -1.45
CA TRP A 71 -17.86 21.32 -1.76
C TRP A 71 -17.22 21.48 -3.15
N ASP A 72 -17.98 21.92 -4.16
CA ASP A 72 -17.44 22.18 -5.50
C ASP A 72 -16.30 23.22 -5.48
N LYS A 73 -16.35 24.17 -4.54
CA LYS A 73 -15.32 25.18 -4.36
C LYS A 73 -14.18 24.75 -3.48
N GLU A 74 -14.46 23.93 -2.46
CA GLU A 74 -13.48 23.51 -1.44
C GLU A 74 -12.68 22.28 -1.88
N PHE A 75 -13.34 21.33 -2.55
CA PHE A 75 -12.76 20.04 -2.94
C PHE A 75 -12.62 19.88 -4.47
N GLY A 76 -12.98 20.91 -5.24
CA GLY A 76 -12.84 20.90 -6.70
C GLY A 76 -13.56 19.72 -7.35
N THR A 77 -12.89 19.07 -8.30
CA THR A 77 -13.42 17.90 -9.03
C THR A 77 -13.70 16.70 -8.13
N PHE A 78 -13.13 16.62 -6.92
CA PHE A 78 -13.38 15.51 -6.02
C PHE A 78 -14.86 15.38 -5.64
N SER A 79 -15.59 16.46 -5.46
CA SER A 79 -17.03 16.43 -5.13
C SER A 79 -17.84 15.67 -6.18
N GLU A 80 -17.54 15.86 -7.47
CA GLU A 80 -18.14 15.13 -8.59
C GLU A 80 -17.71 13.67 -8.63
N VAL A 81 -16.38 13.40 -8.48
CA VAL A 81 -15.83 12.05 -8.41
C VAL A 81 -16.47 11.25 -7.27
N PHE A 82 -16.62 11.87 -6.10
CA PHE A 82 -17.26 11.26 -4.96
C PHE A 82 -18.73 10.89 -5.24
N ALA A 83 -19.51 11.85 -5.73
CA ALA A 83 -20.92 11.60 -6.00
C ALA A 83 -21.12 10.56 -7.12
N VAL A 84 -20.48 10.79 -8.28
CA VAL A 84 -20.79 10.02 -9.51
C VAL A 84 -20.04 8.68 -9.56
N GLN A 85 -18.75 8.66 -9.17
CA GLN A 85 -17.94 7.44 -9.31
C GLN A 85 -17.94 6.59 -8.04
N ILE A 86 -17.84 7.22 -6.86
CA ILE A 86 -17.74 6.48 -5.60
C ILE A 86 -19.13 6.08 -5.10
N LEU A 87 -20.05 7.02 -4.95
CA LEU A 87 -21.41 6.73 -4.48
C LEU A 87 -22.39 6.30 -5.59
N GLN A 88 -22.03 6.53 -6.86
CA GLN A 88 -22.89 6.26 -8.04
C GLN A 88 -24.22 7.01 -8.00
N ILE A 89 -24.21 8.22 -7.45
CA ILE A 89 -25.35 9.12 -7.33
C ILE A 89 -25.36 10.10 -8.51
N SER A 90 -26.48 10.21 -9.20
CA SER A 90 -26.63 11.19 -10.30
C SER A 90 -26.82 12.60 -9.77
N GLN A 91 -26.03 13.55 -10.27
CA GLN A 91 -26.19 14.97 -9.95
C GLN A 91 -27.16 15.73 -10.89
N LYS A 92 -27.79 15.04 -11.86
CA LYS A 92 -28.69 15.66 -12.84
C LYS A 92 -29.98 16.17 -12.20
N ASP A 93 -30.55 15.40 -11.28
CA ASP A 93 -31.67 15.82 -10.43
C ASP A 93 -31.14 16.23 -9.07
N LYS A 94 -31.11 17.53 -8.79
CA LYS A 94 -30.56 18.05 -7.54
C LYS A 94 -31.37 17.63 -6.31
N ALA A 95 -32.70 17.50 -6.42
CA ALA A 95 -33.52 17.07 -5.29
C ALA A 95 -33.23 15.60 -4.94
N GLN A 96 -33.14 14.72 -5.95
CA GLN A 96 -32.73 13.34 -5.76
C GLN A 96 -31.33 13.23 -5.20
N TYR A 97 -30.37 13.98 -5.74
CA TYR A 97 -29.00 14.03 -5.26
C TYR A 97 -28.90 14.34 -3.75
N TYR A 98 -29.59 15.39 -3.30
CA TYR A 98 -29.57 15.75 -1.87
C TYR A 98 -30.23 14.69 -0.98
N ASN A 99 -31.34 14.07 -1.45
CA ASN A 99 -31.99 12.99 -0.72
C ASN A 99 -31.09 11.76 -0.61
N GLU A 100 -30.37 11.40 -1.66
CA GLU A 100 -29.44 10.26 -1.64
C GLU A 100 -28.23 10.52 -0.73
N LEU A 101 -27.67 11.75 -0.72
CA LEU A 101 -26.63 12.12 0.23
C LEU A 101 -27.12 12.04 1.68
N LEU A 102 -28.32 12.54 1.96
CA LEU A 102 -28.92 12.43 3.29
C LEU A 102 -29.18 10.97 3.68
N ALA A 103 -29.72 10.18 2.77
CA ALA A 103 -29.96 8.76 3.01
C ALA A 103 -28.65 8.02 3.32
N PHE A 104 -27.56 8.33 2.61
CA PHE A 104 -26.24 7.77 2.87
C PHE A 104 -25.72 8.12 4.25
N THR A 105 -25.69 9.40 4.60
CA THR A 105 -25.10 9.88 5.87
C THR A 105 -25.97 9.61 7.10
N GLN A 106 -27.27 9.42 6.92
CA GLN A 106 -28.22 9.08 7.99
C GLN A 106 -28.48 7.58 8.13
N ASN A 107 -27.96 6.75 7.21
CA ASN A 107 -28.03 5.30 7.36
C ASN A 107 -27.32 4.88 8.64
N LYS A 108 -28.00 4.13 9.49
CA LYS A 108 -27.51 3.74 10.83
C LYS A 108 -26.20 2.96 10.77
N ASP A 109 -26.10 1.99 9.84
CA ASP A 109 -24.95 1.10 9.74
C ASP A 109 -23.72 1.85 9.19
N LEU A 110 -23.95 2.73 8.19
CA LEU A 110 -22.89 3.59 7.64
C LEU A 110 -22.42 4.63 8.67
N ARG A 111 -23.35 5.17 9.49
CA ARG A 111 -22.98 6.09 10.56
C ARG A 111 -22.12 5.41 11.61
N GLU A 112 -22.46 4.19 12.03
CA GLU A 112 -21.67 3.42 12.99
C GLU A 112 -20.26 3.11 12.43
N ALA A 113 -20.16 2.79 11.14
CA ALA A 113 -18.89 2.58 10.47
C ALA A 113 -18.08 3.88 10.36
N TYR A 114 -18.73 5.01 10.05
CA TYR A 114 -18.09 6.32 10.03
C TYR A 114 -17.57 6.72 11.42
N ASP A 115 -18.35 6.55 12.47
CA ASP A 115 -17.94 6.90 13.84
C ASP A 115 -16.68 6.09 14.25
N SER A 116 -16.61 4.81 13.86
CA SER A 116 -15.43 3.98 14.05
C SER A 116 -14.23 4.45 13.23
N THR A 117 -14.46 4.93 11.99
CA THR A 117 -13.46 5.50 11.10
C THR A 117 -12.94 6.83 11.65
N ASP A 118 -13.82 7.73 12.06
CA ASP A 118 -13.43 9.04 12.60
C ASP A 118 -12.63 8.91 13.89
N LEU A 119 -12.98 7.93 14.76
CA LEU A 119 -12.21 7.63 15.97
C LEU A 119 -10.79 7.15 15.63
N LEU A 120 -10.65 6.17 14.73
CA LEU A 120 -9.34 5.60 14.37
C LEU A 120 -8.44 6.62 13.65
N PHE A 121 -9.02 7.47 12.82
CA PHE A 121 -8.33 8.48 12.00
C PHE A 121 -8.57 9.91 12.51
N SER A 122 -8.90 10.07 13.79
CA SER A 122 -9.01 11.40 14.42
C SER A 122 -7.71 12.20 14.28
N ASP A 123 -6.57 11.52 14.44
CA ASP A 123 -5.25 11.97 14.07
C ASP A 123 -4.76 11.22 12.82
N PHE A 124 -4.41 11.97 11.78
CA PHE A 124 -3.93 11.47 10.50
C PHE A 124 -2.44 11.81 10.28
N SER A 125 -1.79 12.40 11.27
CA SER A 125 -0.45 12.97 11.14
C SER A 125 0.63 11.94 10.86
N ASP A 126 0.52 10.73 11.37
CA ASP A 126 1.45 9.62 11.10
C ASP A 126 1.47 9.26 9.61
N ILE A 127 0.29 9.05 9.02
CA ILE A 127 0.15 8.74 7.58
C ILE A 127 0.58 9.95 6.74
N GLN A 128 0.19 11.16 7.12
CA GLN A 128 0.61 12.36 6.43
C GLN A 128 2.13 12.50 6.40
N ASN A 129 2.80 12.27 7.53
CA ASN A 129 4.25 12.32 7.63
C ASN A 129 4.94 11.30 6.71
N ASP A 130 4.44 10.07 6.65
CA ASP A 130 4.95 9.03 5.73
C ASP A 130 4.80 9.46 4.27
N LEU A 131 3.64 9.99 3.91
CA LEU A 131 3.36 10.44 2.54
C LEU A 131 4.18 11.70 2.18
N GLU A 132 4.40 12.64 3.09
CA GLU A 132 5.24 13.81 2.88
C GLU A 132 6.71 13.43 2.59
N LEU A 133 7.22 12.40 3.27
CA LEU A 133 8.54 11.82 2.97
C LEU A 133 8.54 11.12 1.62
N ALA A 134 7.55 10.26 1.35
CA ALA A 134 7.46 9.49 0.12
C ALA A 134 7.36 10.41 -1.11
N PHE A 135 6.51 11.43 -1.06
CA PHE A 135 6.36 12.40 -2.15
C PHE A 135 7.54 13.38 -2.24
N GLY A 136 8.23 13.65 -1.14
CA GLY A 136 9.52 14.36 -1.16
C GLY A 136 10.58 13.60 -1.96
N GLN A 137 10.72 12.30 -1.70
CA GLN A 137 11.61 11.42 -2.48
C GLN A 137 11.15 11.33 -3.93
N PHE A 138 9.84 11.19 -4.17
CA PHE A 138 9.28 11.16 -5.51
C PHE A 138 9.58 12.44 -6.29
N ALA A 139 9.43 13.61 -5.69
CA ALA A 139 9.74 14.89 -6.32
C ALA A 139 11.23 15.03 -6.69
N ALA A 140 12.12 14.48 -5.86
CA ALA A 140 13.56 14.49 -6.12
C ALA A 140 13.94 13.59 -7.30
N ASP A 141 13.34 12.41 -7.38
CA ASP A 141 13.64 11.42 -8.43
C ASP A 141 12.86 11.67 -9.74
N PHE A 142 11.67 12.27 -9.65
CA PHE A 142 10.75 12.51 -10.76
C PHE A 142 10.24 13.97 -10.81
N PRO A 143 11.12 14.97 -10.97
CA PRO A 143 10.76 16.40 -10.84
C PRO A 143 9.77 16.92 -11.90
N SER A 144 9.51 16.17 -12.95
CA SER A 144 8.53 16.52 -13.99
C SER A 144 7.10 16.09 -13.67
N TYR A 145 6.90 15.31 -12.60
CA TYR A 145 5.58 14.84 -12.18
C TYR A 145 4.99 15.75 -11.08
N PRO A 146 3.67 15.90 -11.04
CA PRO A 146 3.04 16.69 -9.99
C PRO A 146 3.12 16.02 -8.62
N ILE A 147 3.02 16.82 -7.56
CA ILE A 147 2.79 16.33 -6.20
C ILE A 147 1.27 16.42 -5.96
N PRO A 148 0.61 15.32 -5.53
CA PRO A 148 -0.83 15.32 -5.36
C PRO A 148 -1.29 16.06 -4.11
N GLU A 149 -2.51 16.59 -4.14
CA GLU A 149 -3.29 16.78 -2.91
C GLU A 149 -3.88 15.44 -2.47
N ILE A 150 -4.02 15.26 -1.17
CA ILE A 150 -4.63 14.08 -0.57
C ILE A 150 -6.04 14.46 -0.09
N THR A 151 -7.05 13.70 -0.49
CA THR A 151 -8.40 13.84 0.02
C THR A 151 -8.82 12.57 0.71
N THR A 152 -9.13 12.61 2.00
CA THR A 152 -9.72 11.45 2.69
C THR A 152 -11.24 11.47 2.53
N PHE A 153 -11.85 10.29 2.49
CA PHE A 153 -13.30 10.18 2.35
C PHE A 153 -13.84 8.92 3.05
N PHE A 154 -15.17 8.84 3.15
CA PHE A 154 -15.91 7.65 3.53
C PHE A 154 -16.92 7.36 2.42
N GLY A 155 -16.75 6.26 1.69
CA GLY A 155 -17.53 5.92 0.49
C GLY A 155 -18.33 4.63 0.60
N GLY A 156 -18.60 4.12 1.81
CA GLY A 156 -19.39 2.90 2.02
C GLY A 156 -18.66 1.62 1.58
N PHE A 157 -17.35 1.55 1.79
CA PHE A 157 -16.47 0.41 1.51
C PHE A 157 -16.22 0.11 0.01
N ASN A 158 -16.57 1.02 -0.89
CA ASN A 158 -16.46 0.81 -2.33
C ASN A 158 -15.03 0.91 -2.84
N TYR A 159 -14.22 1.87 -2.34
CA TYR A 159 -12.88 2.16 -2.82
C TYR A 159 -11.92 2.46 -1.67
N GLY A 160 -10.72 1.85 -1.69
CA GLY A 160 -9.67 2.12 -0.71
C GLY A 160 -8.81 3.33 -1.08
N VAL A 161 -8.14 3.29 -2.22
CA VAL A 161 -7.35 4.40 -2.75
C VAL A 161 -7.67 4.56 -4.22
N VAL A 162 -7.90 5.80 -4.66
CA VAL A 162 -8.17 6.15 -6.06
C VAL A 162 -7.40 7.42 -6.45
N THR A 163 -7.12 7.56 -7.75
CA THR A 163 -6.58 8.80 -8.34
C THR A 163 -7.66 9.58 -9.05
N TYR A 164 -7.52 10.90 -9.08
CA TYR A 164 -8.36 11.82 -9.83
C TYR A 164 -7.57 13.10 -10.12
N ASP A 165 -7.56 13.57 -11.37
CA ASP A 165 -6.90 14.84 -11.78
C ASP A 165 -5.48 15.02 -11.20
N ASN A 166 -4.64 13.99 -11.21
CA ASN A 166 -3.33 13.95 -10.56
C ASN A 166 -3.36 14.17 -9.03
N ASN A 167 -4.46 13.87 -8.37
CA ASN A 167 -4.63 13.86 -6.92
C ASN A 167 -4.96 12.44 -6.44
N ILE A 168 -4.94 12.24 -5.13
CA ILE A 168 -5.22 10.96 -4.48
C ILE A 168 -6.38 11.11 -3.50
N ALA A 169 -7.32 10.16 -3.55
CA ALA A 169 -8.35 10.04 -2.53
C ALA A 169 -8.25 8.70 -1.80
N ILE A 170 -8.42 8.73 -0.46
CA ILE A 170 -8.27 7.60 0.44
C ILE A 170 -9.58 7.35 1.18
N GLY A 171 -10.22 6.21 0.91
CA GLY A 171 -11.42 5.72 1.59
C GLY A 171 -11.05 5.05 2.91
N LEU A 172 -11.09 5.82 3.99
CA LEU A 172 -10.54 5.45 5.29
C LEU A 172 -11.20 4.22 5.90
N GLU A 173 -12.49 4.00 5.63
CA GLU A 173 -13.23 2.84 6.10
C GLU A 173 -12.70 1.50 5.57
N ASN A 174 -11.87 1.55 4.54
CA ASN A 174 -11.17 0.36 4.03
C ASN A 174 -9.89 0.01 4.79
N PHE A 175 -9.57 0.72 5.88
CA PHE A 175 -8.35 0.53 6.66
C PHE A 175 -8.59 0.45 8.18
N LEU A 176 -9.74 -0.09 8.60
CA LEU A 176 -10.17 -0.20 10.01
C LEU A 176 -9.50 -1.34 10.79
N GLY A 177 -8.63 -2.11 10.13
CA GLY A 177 -7.98 -3.30 10.71
C GLY A 177 -8.71 -4.61 10.36
N GLU A 178 -7.95 -5.68 10.24
CA GLU A 178 -8.42 -6.99 9.76
C GLU A 178 -9.58 -7.58 10.56
N ASN A 179 -9.65 -7.26 11.86
CA ASN A 179 -10.67 -7.76 12.79
C ASN A 179 -11.92 -6.87 12.85
N SER A 180 -12.02 -5.83 12.01
CA SER A 180 -13.20 -4.97 11.96
C SER A 180 -14.47 -5.77 11.67
N LYS A 181 -15.48 -5.59 12.51
CA LYS A 181 -16.80 -6.24 12.36
C LYS A 181 -17.47 -5.90 11.03
N PHE A 182 -17.22 -4.72 10.49
CA PHE A 182 -17.82 -4.28 9.22
C PHE A 182 -17.39 -5.16 8.06
N TYR A 183 -16.12 -5.58 8.00
CA TYR A 183 -15.64 -6.50 6.95
C TYR A 183 -16.23 -7.90 7.08
N GLN A 184 -16.52 -8.33 8.33
CA GLN A 184 -17.23 -9.59 8.56
C GLN A 184 -18.69 -9.52 8.09
N TYR A 185 -19.39 -8.40 8.32
CA TYR A 185 -20.74 -8.16 7.80
C TYR A 185 -20.77 -8.12 6.28
N LEU A 186 -19.73 -7.53 5.65
CA LEU A 186 -19.54 -7.54 4.19
C LEU A 186 -19.10 -8.91 3.65
N ARG A 187 -18.80 -9.89 4.53
CA ARG A 187 -18.29 -11.23 4.19
C ARG A 187 -16.97 -11.19 3.43
N ASP A 188 -16.14 -10.19 3.72
CA ASP A 188 -14.79 -10.11 3.15
C ASP A 188 -13.96 -11.33 3.59
N PRO A 189 -13.33 -12.06 2.67
CA PRO A 189 -12.41 -13.14 3.00
C PRO A 189 -11.24 -12.66 3.87
N GLU A 190 -10.72 -13.53 4.73
CA GLU A 190 -9.65 -13.20 5.67
C GLU A 190 -8.42 -12.59 4.99
N TYR A 191 -7.96 -13.16 3.87
CA TYR A 191 -6.81 -12.66 3.13
C TYR A 191 -7.04 -11.25 2.54
N LEU A 192 -8.27 -10.83 2.29
CA LEU A 192 -8.62 -9.46 1.91
C LEU A 192 -8.72 -8.54 3.14
N ARG A 193 -9.26 -9.05 4.26
CA ARG A 193 -9.32 -8.28 5.51
C ARG A 193 -7.94 -7.92 6.03
N PHE A 194 -6.97 -8.82 5.89
CA PHE A 194 -5.57 -8.56 6.23
C PHE A 194 -5.02 -7.32 5.50
N GLN A 195 -5.45 -7.07 4.25
CA GLN A 195 -5.01 -5.91 3.47
C GLN A 195 -5.59 -4.57 3.96
N LYS A 196 -6.62 -4.60 4.81
CA LYS A 196 -7.40 -3.45 5.26
C LYS A 196 -6.92 -2.91 6.61
N GLN A 197 -5.62 -2.71 6.75
CA GLN A 197 -4.99 -2.20 7.97
C GLN A 197 -4.40 -0.81 7.75
N LYS A 198 -4.50 0.07 8.76
CA LYS A 198 -4.00 1.45 8.74
C LYS A 198 -2.54 1.52 8.26
N ARG A 199 -1.68 0.61 8.70
CA ARG A 199 -0.25 0.55 8.34
C ARG A 199 0.02 0.35 6.85
N PHE A 200 -0.96 -0.11 6.08
CA PHE A 200 -0.82 -0.32 4.63
C PHE A 200 -1.27 0.87 3.79
N ILE A 201 -1.76 1.97 4.39
CA ILE A 201 -2.23 3.13 3.62
C ILE A 201 -1.11 3.70 2.76
N SER A 202 0.06 3.98 3.34
CA SER A 202 1.18 4.60 2.61
C SER A 202 1.66 3.73 1.44
N SER A 203 1.78 2.40 1.62
CA SER A 203 2.13 1.48 0.53
C SER A 203 1.03 1.37 -0.53
N ASN A 204 -0.27 1.42 -0.15
CA ASN A 204 -1.37 1.46 -1.11
C ASN A 204 -1.36 2.75 -1.93
N VAL A 205 -1.15 3.89 -1.30
CA VAL A 205 -1.07 5.20 -1.97
C VAL A 205 0.04 5.20 -3.01
N MET A 206 1.24 4.75 -2.64
CA MET A 206 2.37 4.73 -3.56
C MET A 206 2.22 3.68 -4.67
N GLU A 207 1.56 2.54 -4.40
CA GLU A 207 1.22 1.55 -5.44
C GLU A 207 0.24 2.14 -6.47
N VAL A 208 -0.82 2.82 -6.01
CA VAL A 208 -1.81 3.45 -6.90
C VAL A 208 -1.18 4.58 -7.69
N TRP A 209 -0.33 5.41 -7.05
CA TRP A 209 0.41 6.49 -7.71
C TRP A 209 1.38 5.96 -8.78
N PHE A 210 2.09 4.87 -8.48
CA PHE A 210 2.94 4.20 -9.46
C PHE A 210 2.13 3.72 -10.67
N ASN A 211 0.99 3.06 -10.45
CA ASN A 211 0.16 2.57 -11.54
C ASN A 211 -0.37 3.71 -12.42
N GLU A 212 -0.82 4.83 -11.82
CA GLU A 212 -1.31 6.01 -12.55
C GLU A 212 -0.28 6.52 -13.56
N HIS A 213 0.98 6.62 -13.15
CA HIS A 213 2.00 7.26 -13.99
C HIS A 213 2.82 6.27 -14.84
N PHE A 214 2.97 5.01 -14.41
CA PHE A 214 3.91 4.07 -14.99
C PHE A 214 3.26 2.81 -15.62
N GLN A 215 1.94 2.63 -15.56
CA GLN A 215 1.26 1.47 -16.15
C GLN A 215 1.54 1.30 -17.65
N LYS A 216 1.80 2.39 -18.38
CA LYS A 216 2.19 2.36 -19.79
C LYS A 216 3.49 1.57 -20.08
N TYR A 217 4.30 1.29 -19.04
CA TYR A 217 5.54 0.53 -19.13
C TYR A 217 5.38 -0.95 -18.75
N LEU A 218 4.15 -1.46 -18.69
CA LEU A 218 3.86 -2.86 -18.37
C LEU A 218 4.49 -3.85 -19.39
N GLY A 219 4.65 -3.45 -20.64
CA GLY A 219 5.33 -4.27 -21.65
C GLY A 219 4.43 -5.31 -22.33
N GLY A 220 3.81 -6.20 -21.59
CA GLY A 220 2.98 -7.30 -22.10
C GLY A 220 1.88 -7.73 -21.14
N ARG A 221 1.11 -8.76 -21.53
CA ARG A 221 0.04 -9.34 -20.70
C ARG A 221 0.42 -10.70 -20.10
N ASP A 222 1.56 -11.26 -20.52
CA ASP A 222 2.09 -12.51 -20.01
C ASP A 222 2.61 -12.38 -18.58
N LEU A 223 2.78 -13.54 -17.90
CA LEU A 223 3.21 -13.56 -16.51
C LEU A 223 4.58 -12.89 -16.32
N LEU A 224 5.55 -13.11 -17.23
CA LEU A 224 6.88 -12.51 -17.11
C LEU A 224 6.82 -10.98 -17.16
N SER A 225 6.03 -10.42 -18.08
CA SER A 225 5.78 -8.97 -18.14
C SER A 225 5.16 -8.44 -16.85
N GLN A 226 4.22 -9.20 -16.25
CA GLN A 226 3.63 -8.85 -14.95
C GLN A 226 4.67 -8.93 -13.83
N ILE A 227 5.48 -9.98 -13.77
CA ILE A 227 6.56 -10.13 -12.77
C ILE A 227 7.49 -8.91 -12.81
N ILE A 228 7.97 -8.55 -14.00
CA ILE A 228 8.90 -7.42 -14.15
C ILE A 228 8.22 -6.10 -13.75
N TYR A 229 6.97 -5.88 -14.17
CA TYR A 229 6.24 -4.66 -13.83
C TYR A 229 5.98 -4.54 -12.32
N LYS A 230 5.52 -5.63 -11.68
CA LYS A 230 5.32 -5.67 -10.23
C LYS A 230 6.64 -5.52 -9.47
N GLY A 231 7.71 -6.07 -10.01
CA GLY A 231 9.07 -5.85 -9.49
C GLY A 231 9.51 -4.39 -9.53
N LYS A 232 9.30 -3.69 -10.65
CA LYS A 232 9.56 -2.25 -10.75
C LYS A 232 8.74 -1.44 -9.75
N MET A 233 7.48 -1.81 -9.57
CA MET A 233 6.59 -1.18 -8.59
C MET A 233 7.10 -1.40 -7.15
N MET A 234 7.50 -2.63 -6.80
CA MET A 234 8.03 -2.92 -5.46
C MET A 234 9.38 -2.22 -5.21
N TYR A 235 10.24 -2.17 -6.21
CA TYR A 235 11.48 -1.39 -6.15
C TYR A 235 11.20 0.11 -5.94
N PHE A 236 10.20 0.64 -6.65
CA PHE A 236 9.75 2.02 -6.45
C PHE A 236 9.23 2.22 -5.01
N LEU A 237 8.35 1.35 -4.50
CA LEU A 237 7.87 1.44 -3.12
C LEU A 237 9.02 1.39 -2.11
N ASP A 238 10.01 0.55 -2.34
CA ASP A 238 11.19 0.44 -1.48
C ASP A 238 11.99 1.74 -1.42
N LYS A 239 12.09 2.46 -2.52
CA LYS A 239 12.76 3.75 -2.60
C LYS A 239 11.93 4.90 -2.00
N MET A 240 10.61 4.90 -2.21
CA MET A 240 9.73 5.98 -1.73
C MET A 240 9.40 5.84 -0.24
N LEU A 241 9.41 4.62 0.30
CA LEU A 241 9.04 4.31 1.69
C LEU A 241 10.17 3.54 2.41
N PRO A 242 11.39 4.07 2.50
CA PRO A 242 12.54 3.32 2.99
C PRO A 242 12.42 2.92 4.47
N GLU A 243 11.64 3.66 5.28
CA GLU A 243 11.42 3.36 6.70
C GLU A 243 10.34 2.30 6.94
N LEU A 244 9.49 2.05 5.93
CA LEU A 244 8.45 1.02 6.06
C LEU A 244 9.07 -0.37 6.00
N ALA A 245 8.64 -1.26 6.89
CA ALA A 245 9.08 -2.66 6.89
C ALA A 245 8.80 -3.34 5.55
N ILE A 246 9.69 -4.22 5.12
CA ILE A 246 9.58 -4.84 3.78
C ILE A 246 8.31 -5.67 3.65
N GLU A 247 7.91 -6.40 4.68
CA GLU A 247 6.66 -7.17 4.72
C GLU A 247 5.44 -6.27 4.58
N ASP A 248 5.46 -5.04 5.11
CA ASP A 248 4.37 -4.06 4.98
C ASP A 248 4.30 -3.46 3.56
N LYS A 249 5.44 -3.32 2.88
CA LYS A 249 5.48 -2.93 1.47
C LYS A 249 4.84 -4.01 0.58
N PHE A 250 5.16 -5.29 0.85
CA PHE A 250 4.56 -6.43 0.16
C PHE A 250 3.13 -6.71 0.62
N ARG A 251 2.77 -6.24 1.82
CA ARG A 251 1.52 -6.59 2.51
C ARG A 251 1.43 -8.10 2.72
N PHE A 252 2.52 -8.66 3.19
CA PHE A 252 2.65 -10.03 3.66
C PHE A 252 2.69 -10.08 5.19
N THR A 253 2.41 -11.22 5.78
CA THR A 253 2.80 -11.47 7.17
C THR A 253 4.30 -11.74 7.24
N ILE A 254 4.88 -11.68 8.45
CA ILE A 254 6.30 -12.01 8.66
C ILE A 254 6.59 -13.44 8.17
N GLU A 255 5.68 -14.38 8.45
CA GLU A 255 5.82 -15.78 8.03
C GLU A 255 5.74 -15.91 6.50
N GLN A 256 4.84 -15.17 5.85
CA GLN A 256 4.74 -15.15 4.39
C GLN A 256 5.99 -14.56 3.74
N MET A 257 6.54 -13.50 4.33
CA MET A 257 7.79 -12.90 3.84
C MET A 257 8.96 -13.88 3.97
N ALA A 258 9.12 -14.51 5.13
CA ALA A 258 10.14 -15.54 5.34
C ALA A 258 9.97 -16.72 4.35
N TRP A 259 8.73 -17.16 4.12
CA TRP A 259 8.46 -18.25 3.18
C TRP A 259 8.90 -17.91 1.75
N VAL A 260 8.57 -16.72 1.23
CA VAL A 260 8.97 -16.36 -0.14
C VAL A 260 10.49 -16.17 -0.27
N GLU A 261 11.18 -15.71 0.78
CA GLU A 261 12.63 -15.61 0.82
C GLU A 261 13.31 -16.98 0.79
N GLU A 262 12.81 -17.93 1.56
CA GLU A 262 13.33 -19.31 1.59
C GLU A 262 13.04 -20.09 0.31
N ASN A 263 11.98 -19.76 -0.41
CA ASN A 263 11.49 -20.52 -1.57
C ASN A 263 11.65 -19.78 -2.92
N GLU A 264 12.46 -18.73 -2.99
CA GLU A 264 12.67 -17.91 -4.20
C GLU A 264 12.95 -18.76 -5.45
N ALA A 265 13.96 -19.66 -5.34
CA ALA A 265 14.34 -20.53 -6.45
C ALA A 265 13.23 -21.50 -6.86
N SER A 266 12.51 -22.08 -5.88
CA SER A 266 11.42 -23.02 -6.13
C SER A 266 10.20 -22.34 -6.79
N ILE A 267 9.90 -21.08 -6.42
CA ILE A 267 8.83 -20.29 -7.06
C ILE A 267 9.17 -20.05 -8.53
N TRP A 268 10.43 -19.65 -8.81
CA TRP A 268 10.87 -19.42 -10.18
C TRP A 268 10.86 -20.70 -11.01
N GLU A 269 11.39 -21.79 -10.44
CA GLU A 269 11.39 -23.13 -11.08
C GLU A 269 9.97 -23.58 -11.42
N TYR A 270 9.01 -23.39 -10.52
CA TYR A 270 7.60 -23.68 -10.76
C TYR A 270 7.05 -22.93 -11.98
N PHE A 271 7.34 -21.62 -12.10
CA PHE A 271 6.88 -20.84 -13.26
C PHE A 271 7.47 -21.34 -14.59
N VAL A 272 8.72 -21.83 -14.56
CA VAL A 272 9.39 -22.39 -15.74
C VAL A 272 8.84 -23.78 -16.08
N GLN A 273 8.69 -24.67 -15.10
CA GLN A 273 8.24 -26.06 -15.31
C GLN A 273 6.79 -26.15 -15.79
N GLU A 274 5.95 -25.25 -15.32
CA GLU A 274 4.54 -25.18 -15.71
C GLU A 274 4.29 -24.33 -16.97
N ASP A 275 5.34 -23.90 -17.69
CA ASP A 275 5.28 -23.06 -18.90
C ASP A 275 4.48 -21.77 -18.71
N LEU A 276 4.47 -21.18 -17.50
CA LEU A 276 3.61 -20.04 -17.16
C LEU A 276 4.17 -18.70 -17.60
N LEU A 277 5.49 -18.57 -17.73
CA LEU A 277 6.16 -17.27 -17.95
C LEU A 277 5.61 -16.50 -19.16
N PHE A 278 5.33 -17.19 -20.24
CA PHE A 278 4.82 -16.59 -21.49
C PHE A 278 3.31 -16.82 -21.69
N SER A 279 2.61 -17.36 -20.67
CA SER A 279 1.15 -17.50 -20.73
C SER A 279 0.48 -16.13 -20.66
N ASN A 280 -0.47 -15.90 -21.59
CA ASN A 280 -1.35 -14.74 -21.61
C ASN A 280 -2.71 -15.03 -20.97
N LYS A 281 -2.90 -16.23 -20.41
CA LYS A 281 -4.14 -16.63 -19.76
C LYS A 281 -4.13 -16.24 -18.30
N GLU A 282 -4.70 -15.09 -17.96
CA GLU A 282 -4.74 -14.57 -16.59
C GLU A 282 -5.25 -15.60 -15.57
N SER A 283 -6.18 -16.48 -15.94
CA SER A 283 -6.69 -17.52 -15.05
C SER A 283 -5.64 -18.53 -14.57
N GLU A 284 -4.52 -18.69 -15.31
CA GLU A 284 -3.42 -19.58 -14.96
C GLU A 284 -2.51 -18.96 -13.91
N PHE A 285 -2.35 -17.63 -13.90
CA PHE A 285 -1.41 -16.93 -13.03
C PHE A 285 -2.04 -15.86 -12.11
N ARG A 286 -3.37 -15.70 -12.09
CA ARG A 286 -4.06 -14.66 -11.30
C ARG A 286 -3.65 -14.65 -9.83
N SER A 287 -3.49 -15.81 -9.20
CA SER A 287 -3.10 -15.90 -7.78
C SER A 287 -1.67 -15.43 -7.52
N PHE A 288 -0.81 -15.41 -8.53
CA PHE A 288 0.58 -14.96 -8.38
C PHE A 288 0.72 -13.45 -8.49
N VAL A 289 -0.24 -12.78 -9.13
CA VAL A 289 -0.20 -11.32 -9.38
C VAL A 289 -1.30 -10.53 -8.65
N ASN A 290 -2.30 -11.21 -8.07
CA ASN A 290 -3.39 -10.59 -7.32
C ASN A 290 -3.50 -11.16 -5.92
N TYR A 291 -4.28 -10.52 -5.05
CA TYR A 291 -4.62 -11.06 -3.75
C TYR A 291 -5.35 -12.39 -3.90
N ALA A 292 -4.86 -13.37 -3.18
CA ALA A 292 -5.45 -14.72 -3.13
C ALA A 292 -5.13 -15.32 -1.74
N PRO A 293 -5.90 -16.31 -1.28
CA PRO A 293 -5.61 -16.96 0.00
C PRO A 293 -4.25 -17.69 -0.02
N PHE A 294 -3.82 -18.16 -1.19
CA PHE A 294 -2.51 -18.78 -1.44
C PHE A 294 -2.22 -18.81 -2.95
N ALA A 295 -0.97 -18.98 -3.33
CA ALA A 295 -0.54 -19.15 -4.71
C ALA A 295 -1.00 -20.52 -5.24
N LYS A 296 -1.87 -20.52 -6.25
CA LYS A 296 -2.46 -21.76 -6.81
C LYS A 296 -1.36 -22.69 -7.37
N GLY A 297 -1.41 -23.96 -7.00
CA GLY A 297 -0.44 -24.97 -7.44
C GLY A 297 0.82 -25.04 -6.57
N MET A 298 1.00 -24.12 -5.63
CA MET A 298 2.06 -24.12 -4.63
C MET A 298 1.53 -24.58 -3.25
N PRO A 299 2.41 -24.86 -2.27
CA PRO A 299 2.01 -25.12 -0.89
C PRO A 299 1.09 -24.02 -0.34
N LYS A 300 0.26 -24.34 0.66
CA LYS A 300 -0.71 -23.37 1.23
C LYS A 300 -0.05 -22.19 1.95
N GLU A 301 1.18 -22.35 2.36
CA GLU A 301 2.03 -21.34 2.97
C GLU A 301 2.46 -20.25 1.95
N ALA A 302 2.45 -20.61 0.66
CA ALA A 302 2.77 -19.68 -0.43
C ALA A 302 1.69 -18.59 -0.53
N PRO A 303 1.99 -17.32 -0.22
CA PRO A 303 0.98 -16.27 -0.29
C PRO A 303 0.56 -16.00 -1.74
N GLY A 304 -0.62 -15.39 -1.93
CA GLY A 304 -0.91 -14.72 -3.20
C GLY A 304 0.13 -13.64 -3.49
N ARG A 305 0.24 -13.19 -4.74
CA ARG A 305 1.17 -12.12 -5.15
C ARG A 305 2.66 -12.50 -5.10
N VAL A 306 3.05 -13.77 -5.07
CA VAL A 306 4.47 -14.19 -5.06
C VAL A 306 5.27 -13.60 -6.23
N ALA A 307 4.63 -13.27 -7.36
CA ALA A 307 5.25 -12.61 -8.50
C ALA A 307 5.84 -11.23 -8.17
N TYR A 308 5.30 -10.54 -7.17
CA TYR A 308 5.83 -9.25 -6.70
C TYR A 308 7.22 -9.43 -6.09
N PHE A 309 7.40 -10.49 -5.29
CA PHE A 309 8.67 -10.79 -4.66
C PHE A 309 9.73 -11.20 -5.70
N ILE A 310 9.40 -12.14 -6.59
CA ILE A 310 10.31 -12.56 -7.66
C ILE A 310 10.70 -11.37 -8.54
N GLY A 311 9.73 -10.54 -8.94
CA GLY A 311 10.01 -9.34 -9.72
C GLY A 311 10.88 -8.33 -8.97
N TYR A 312 10.63 -8.11 -7.68
CA TYR A 312 11.45 -7.23 -6.85
C TYR A 312 12.91 -7.69 -6.78
N LYS A 313 13.15 -8.99 -6.58
CA LYS A 313 14.50 -9.55 -6.57
C LYS A 313 15.20 -9.32 -7.91
N MET A 314 14.54 -9.65 -9.04
CA MET A 314 15.09 -9.44 -10.38
C MET A 314 15.43 -7.98 -10.66
N VAL A 315 14.52 -7.06 -10.33
CA VAL A 315 14.73 -5.62 -10.58
C VAL A 315 15.81 -5.06 -9.66
N SER A 316 15.82 -5.46 -8.38
CA SER A 316 16.83 -4.98 -7.41
C SER A 316 18.25 -5.44 -7.73
N GLU A 317 18.42 -6.62 -8.35
CA GLU A 317 19.72 -7.09 -8.82
C GLU A 317 20.20 -6.35 -10.09
N TYR A 318 19.26 -5.91 -10.92
CA TYR A 318 19.57 -5.19 -12.15
C TYR A 318 19.94 -3.71 -11.90
N MET A 319 19.30 -3.05 -10.88
CA MET A 319 19.46 -1.62 -10.58
C MET A 319 20.66 -1.32 -9.69
#